data_49c78a67bf7480261e805639a7b18350
#
_entry.id   49c78a67bf7480261e805639a7b18350
#
_cell.length_a   1.000
_cell.length_b   1.000
_cell.length_c   1.000
_cell.angle_alpha   90.00
_cell.angle_beta   90.00
_cell.angle_gamma   90.00
#
_symmetry.space_group_name_H-M   'P 1'
#
loop_
_entity.id
_entity.type
_entity.pdbx_description
1 polymer ?
#
loop_
_entity_poly.entity_id
_entity_poly.type
_entity_poly.pdbx_seq_one_letter_code
_entity_poly.pdbx_strand_id
1 'polypeptide(L)'
;MILAKRLLSGAALAMAATAAGAQPAAPAPGFAVAGTGFVKDGEPYQVISGEIHYVRIPRAYWRDRLRKAKAMGLNTITTYAFWNVHEPRPGVYDFSGQNDIAAFIRDAQAEGLDVILRPGPYVCAEWELGGYPSWLLKDRKLVLRSTDPAYTAAVERWIVRLGQEVKPLLLANGGPIVAVQLENEYGAFGDDKAYLRGLEATYRRAGLADGVLFTSNQASDLAKGSLPQLPSVVNFGSGGAANAVAKLEAYRPGGLRMVGEYWAGWFDKWGEDHHETDGHKEAEEMRFMLQRGYSISLYMVHGGTTFGWMNGADSHTGTDYHPDTTSYDYDAQIDEAGNPRYKYALIAKAIAEVTGKPAAPTPAPTVAVTFPVSPIRRSASLWDNLPDPVRARLPLTFEELDQNYGYVLYRVALPAGGGGTLTLKGMHSYAQVYVDRKLAGTLDRRLGQETVTLPARAGVATLDVLVENTGRVNYSHAIRTEQTGLTGAVTLDGKTLEDWRMYRLPMDDPSSLRFTAAPCVGPCFYEAEMTVDQPGDTYLDVRGLHKGQLWLGSHNLGRFWSIGPVHTLYTPAPWLQRGVNRIIAFDVTGDPSDRLTTVDAPVFGKVTTTREAQ
;
A
#
# COMPACT_ATOMS: atom_id res chain seq x y z
N MET A 1 -95.96 39.06 -27.21
CA MET A 1 -96.52 37.98 -28.00
C MET A 1 -95.49 37.43 -28.92
N ILE A 2 -95.38 36.16 -29.04
CA ILE A 2 -94.48 35.30 -29.81
C ILE A 2 -93.17 34.85 -29.08
N LEU A 3 -93.27 33.67 -28.54
CA LEU A 3 -92.16 32.84 -27.98
C LEU A 3 -91.29 32.34 -29.12
N ALA A 4 -89.96 32.39 -28.98
CA ALA A 4 -89.00 31.65 -29.79
C ALA A 4 -88.29 30.66 -28.91
N LYS A 5 -88.51 29.37 -29.17
CA LYS A 5 -87.78 28.23 -28.60
C LYS A 5 -86.38 28.15 -29.20
N ARG A 6 -85.36 28.11 -28.39
CA ARG A 6 -84.00 27.73 -28.80
C ARG A 6 -83.73 26.27 -28.38
N LEU A 7 -83.44 25.45 -29.36
CA LEU A 7 -82.90 24.09 -29.20
C LEU A 7 -81.41 24.18 -28.87
N LEU A 8 -80.98 23.53 -27.79
CA LEU A 8 -79.56 23.28 -27.45
C LEU A 8 -79.20 21.88 -27.96
N SER A 9 -78.31 21.84 -28.93
CA SER A 9 -77.64 20.59 -29.37
C SER A 9 -76.39 20.39 -28.51
N GLY A 10 -76.37 19.39 -27.62
CA GLY A 10 -75.18 19.00 -26.87
C GLY A 10 -74.30 18.09 -27.74
N ALA A 11 -73.06 18.57 -27.97
CA ALA A 11 -72.00 17.75 -28.55
C ALA A 11 -71.24 17.05 -27.41
N ALA A 12 -71.34 15.71 -27.34
CA ALA A 12 -70.53 14.90 -26.42
C ALA A 12 -69.13 14.71 -27.02
N LEU A 13 -68.13 15.32 -26.37
CA LEU A 13 -66.70 15.09 -26.66
C LEU A 13 -66.25 13.81 -25.95
N ALA A 14 -66.03 12.73 -26.70
CA ALA A 14 -65.40 11.50 -26.19
C ALA A 14 -63.90 11.73 -26.05
N MET A 15 -63.40 11.87 -24.80
CA MET A 15 -61.96 11.81 -24.50
C MET A 15 -61.49 10.37 -24.57
N ALA A 16 -60.73 10.04 -25.61
CA ALA A 16 -59.95 8.80 -25.68
C ALA A 16 -58.73 8.96 -24.74
N ALA A 17 -58.77 8.34 -23.56
CA ALA A 17 -57.62 8.19 -22.69
C ALA A 17 -56.64 7.16 -23.33
N THR A 18 -55.57 7.63 -23.95
CA THR A 18 -54.42 6.80 -24.31
C THR A 18 -53.76 6.34 -23.05
N ALA A 19 -53.93 5.08 -22.66
CA ALA A 19 -53.13 4.41 -21.65
C ALA A 19 -51.67 4.38 -22.15
N ALA A 20 -50.82 5.26 -21.64
CA ALA A 20 -49.36 5.13 -21.78
C ALA A 20 -48.99 3.83 -21.09
N GLY A 21 -48.69 2.81 -21.85
CA GLY A 21 -48.12 1.57 -21.32
C GLY A 21 -46.82 1.88 -20.62
N ALA A 22 -46.75 1.68 -19.31
CA ALA A 22 -45.49 1.73 -18.56
C ALA A 22 -44.55 0.71 -19.24
N GLN A 23 -43.48 1.18 -19.85
CA GLN A 23 -42.40 0.30 -20.26
C GLN A 23 -41.94 -0.47 -19.02
N PRO A 24 -41.79 -1.80 -19.10
CA PRO A 24 -41.24 -2.57 -18.00
C PRO A 24 -39.89 -1.94 -17.64
N ALA A 25 -39.70 -1.65 -16.35
CA ALA A 25 -38.42 -1.16 -15.84
C ALA A 25 -37.34 -2.16 -16.29
N ALA A 26 -36.24 -1.64 -16.83
CA ALA A 26 -35.10 -2.48 -17.17
C ALA A 26 -34.71 -3.31 -15.93
N PRO A 27 -34.43 -4.62 -16.09
CA PRO A 27 -34.03 -5.44 -14.97
C PRO A 27 -32.83 -4.77 -14.27
N ALA A 28 -32.80 -4.80 -12.93
CA ALA A 28 -31.69 -4.26 -12.16
C ALA A 28 -30.38 -4.91 -12.63
N PRO A 29 -29.28 -4.13 -12.76
CA PRO A 29 -27.99 -4.67 -13.16
C PRO A 29 -27.61 -5.86 -12.26
N GLY A 30 -27.23 -6.98 -12.87
CA GLY A 30 -26.93 -8.21 -12.16
C GLY A 30 -25.53 -8.72 -12.45
N PHE A 31 -24.81 -9.16 -11.42
CA PHE A 31 -23.54 -9.87 -11.55
C PHE A 31 -23.54 -11.08 -10.63
N ALA A 32 -23.27 -12.26 -11.17
CA ALA A 32 -23.34 -13.52 -10.44
C ALA A 32 -22.33 -14.54 -10.96
N VAL A 33 -22.02 -15.53 -10.12
CA VAL A 33 -21.32 -16.75 -10.55
C VAL A 33 -22.33 -17.69 -11.19
N ALA A 34 -22.04 -18.15 -12.41
CA ALA A 34 -22.85 -19.12 -13.15
C ALA A 34 -21.95 -20.23 -13.70
N GLY A 35 -22.10 -21.45 -13.17
CA GLY A 35 -21.21 -22.56 -13.49
C GLY A 35 -19.77 -22.24 -13.11
N THR A 36 -18.85 -22.26 -14.07
CA THR A 36 -17.43 -22.01 -13.85
C THR A 36 -17.00 -20.56 -14.14
N GLY A 37 -17.92 -19.66 -14.49
CA GLY A 37 -17.63 -18.27 -14.85
C GLY A 37 -18.57 -17.29 -14.20
N PHE A 38 -18.55 -16.05 -14.71
CA PHE A 38 -19.47 -14.99 -14.32
C PHE A 38 -20.51 -14.75 -15.41
N VAL A 39 -21.64 -14.21 -14.98
CA VAL A 39 -22.64 -13.57 -15.86
C VAL A 39 -22.84 -12.13 -15.38
N LYS A 40 -22.96 -11.21 -16.32
CA LYS A 40 -23.32 -9.80 -16.09
C LYS A 40 -24.52 -9.45 -16.94
N ASP A 41 -25.60 -9.00 -16.31
CA ASP A 41 -26.88 -8.66 -16.98
C ASP A 41 -27.45 -9.81 -17.84
N GLY A 42 -27.20 -11.06 -17.38
CA GLY A 42 -27.66 -12.28 -18.05
C GLY A 42 -26.71 -12.83 -19.12
N GLU A 43 -25.67 -12.11 -19.50
CA GLU A 43 -24.69 -12.50 -20.50
C GLU A 43 -23.38 -13.03 -19.87
N PRO A 44 -22.73 -14.03 -20.51
CA PRO A 44 -21.42 -14.50 -20.04
C PRO A 44 -20.41 -13.36 -19.95
N TYR A 45 -19.68 -13.30 -18.82
CA TYR A 45 -18.73 -12.24 -18.54
C TYR A 45 -17.41 -12.81 -18.01
N GLN A 46 -16.33 -12.64 -18.77
CA GLN A 46 -14.99 -12.99 -18.33
C GLN A 46 -14.31 -11.75 -17.75
N VAL A 47 -14.00 -11.77 -16.45
CA VAL A 47 -13.27 -10.69 -15.79
C VAL A 47 -11.81 -10.73 -16.26
N ILE A 48 -11.36 -9.62 -16.83
CA ILE A 48 -9.95 -9.36 -17.16
C ILE A 48 -9.58 -8.11 -16.38
N SER A 49 -8.98 -8.31 -15.21
CA SER A 49 -8.71 -7.27 -14.23
C SER A 49 -7.22 -7.02 -14.05
N GLY A 50 -6.90 -5.90 -13.43
CA GLY A 50 -5.57 -5.61 -12.92
C GLY A 50 -5.64 -4.79 -11.64
N GLU A 51 -4.71 -5.07 -10.73
CA GLU A 51 -4.64 -4.40 -9.44
C GLU A 51 -3.95 -3.03 -9.58
N ILE A 52 -4.60 -2.00 -9.03
CA ILE A 52 -4.11 -0.62 -8.94
C ILE A 52 -4.45 -0.09 -7.54
N HIS A 53 -3.44 0.34 -6.80
CA HIS A 53 -3.61 0.90 -5.46
C HIS A 53 -3.66 2.42 -5.52
N TYR A 54 -4.85 3.01 -5.33
CA TYR A 54 -5.05 4.48 -5.40
C TYR A 54 -4.13 5.27 -4.45
N VAL A 55 -3.77 4.71 -3.32
CA VAL A 55 -2.87 5.34 -2.32
C VAL A 55 -1.43 5.48 -2.81
N ARG A 56 -1.01 4.67 -3.80
CA ARG A 56 0.33 4.70 -4.41
C ARG A 56 0.44 5.59 -5.64
N ILE A 57 -0.62 6.29 -5.99
CA ILE A 57 -0.70 7.12 -7.21
C ILE A 57 -1.19 8.50 -6.82
N PRO A 58 -0.53 9.60 -7.19
CA PRO A 58 -1.08 10.93 -7.00
C PRO A 58 -2.51 11.04 -7.56
N ARG A 59 -3.44 11.60 -6.79
CA ARG A 59 -4.87 11.67 -7.17
C ARG A 59 -5.08 12.19 -8.61
N ALA A 60 -4.29 13.19 -9.01
CA ALA A 60 -4.38 13.78 -10.35
C ALA A 60 -4.10 12.78 -11.49
N TYR A 61 -3.44 11.65 -11.18
CA TYR A 61 -3.07 10.63 -12.15
C TYR A 61 -3.97 9.38 -12.13
N TRP A 62 -4.95 9.27 -11.22
CA TRP A 62 -5.83 8.10 -11.15
C TRP A 62 -6.46 7.75 -12.50
N ARG A 63 -7.10 8.74 -13.14
CA ARG A 63 -7.77 8.51 -14.44
C ARG A 63 -6.80 8.16 -15.56
N ASP A 64 -5.57 8.67 -15.55
CA ASP A 64 -4.54 8.30 -16.53
C ASP A 64 -4.21 6.79 -16.43
N ARG A 65 -3.97 6.30 -15.22
CA ARG A 65 -3.68 4.87 -14.99
C ARG A 65 -4.86 3.96 -15.36
N LEU A 66 -6.08 4.39 -15.02
CA LEU A 66 -7.32 3.67 -15.36
C LEU A 66 -7.53 3.60 -16.89
N ARG A 67 -7.30 4.69 -17.62
CA ARG A 67 -7.37 4.70 -19.10
C ARG A 67 -6.33 3.78 -19.73
N LYS A 68 -5.11 3.78 -19.21
CA LYS A 68 -4.05 2.88 -19.69
C LYS A 68 -4.41 1.42 -19.44
N ALA A 69 -4.93 1.09 -18.27
CA ALA A 69 -5.43 -0.24 -17.97
C ALA A 69 -6.59 -0.65 -18.93
N LYS A 70 -7.54 0.25 -19.19
CA LYS A 70 -8.61 0.04 -20.18
C LYS A 70 -8.07 -0.18 -21.59
N ALA A 71 -7.11 0.63 -22.02
CA ALA A 71 -6.49 0.52 -23.34
C ALA A 71 -5.69 -0.78 -23.51
N MET A 72 -5.14 -1.33 -22.43
CA MET A 72 -4.51 -2.66 -22.44
C MET A 72 -5.51 -3.80 -22.68
N GLY A 73 -6.81 -3.53 -22.53
CA GLY A 73 -7.87 -4.52 -22.76
C GLY A 73 -8.55 -5.00 -21.48
N LEU A 74 -8.25 -4.41 -20.33
CA LEU A 74 -8.93 -4.72 -19.09
C LEU A 74 -10.38 -4.22 -19.11
N ASN A 75 -11.28 -4.95 -18.50
CA ASN A 75 -12.69 -4.55 -18.29
C ASN A 75 -12.99 -4.27 -16.82
N THR A 76 -12.07 -4.59 -15.92
CA THR A 76 -12.23 -4.52 -14.48
C THR A 76 -10.92 -4.03 -13.84
N ILE A 77 -11.02 -3.32 -12.70
CA ILE A 77 -9.91 -2.98 -11.84
C ILE A 77 -10.13 -3.63 -10.47
N THR A 78 -9.06 -4.14 -9.89
CA THR A 78 -9.03 -4.60 -8.50
C THR A 78 -8.31 -3.58 -7.63
N THR A 79 -8.80 -3.31 -6.42
CA THR A 79 -8.13 -2.42 -5.47
C THR A 79 -8.43 -2.77 -4.02
N TYR A 80 -7.44 -2.57 -3.15
CA TYR A 80 -7.60 -2.67 -1.71
C TYR A 80 -8.17 -1.39 -1.08
N ALA A 81 -8.75 -1.54 0.12
CA ALA A 81 -8.98 -0.44 1.07
C ALA A 81 -7.99 -0.59 2.23
N PHE A 82 -7.09 0.37 2.39
CA PHE A 82 -6.00 0.33 3.37
C PHE A 82 -6.47 0.92 4.71
N TRP A 83 -6.72 0.09 5.70
CA TRP A 83 -7.30 0.52 6.98
C TRP A 83 -6.45 1.58 7.68
N ASN A 84 -5.13 1.40 7.77
CA ASN A 84 -4.22 2.35 8.44
C ASN A 84 -4.16 3.73 7.79
N VAL A 85 -4.48 3.84 6.50
CA VAL A 85 -4.59 5.12 5.78
C VAL A 85 -5.86 5.85 6.18
N HIS A 86 -6.95 5.11 6.28
CA HIS A 86 -8.28 5.68 6.54
C HIS A 86 -8.59 5.89 8.02
N GLU A 87 -7.96 5.14 8.93
CA GLU A 87 -8.12 5.27 10.38
C GLU A 87 -6.76 5.35 11.08
N PRO A 88 -6.00 6.45 10.87
CA PRO A 88 -4.66 6.62 11.45
C PRO A 88 -4.66 6.69 12.99
N ARG A 89 -5.79 6.99 13.60
CA ARG A 89 -6.04 6.95 15.04
C ARG A 89 -7.42 6.37 15.30
N PRO A 90 -7.64 5.66 16.43
CA PRO A 90 -8.94 5.04 16.73
C PRO A 90 -10.10 6.01 16.59
N GLY A 91 -11.07 5.71 15.71
CA GLY A 91 -12.27 6.51 15.47
C GLY A 91 -12.05 7.79 14.66
N VAL A 92 -10.84 8.09 14.21
CA VAL A 92 -10.54 9.24 13.35
C VAL A 92 -10.38 8.75 11.92
N TYR A 93 -11.37 9.03 11.09
CA TYR A 93 -11.43 8.54 9.72
C TYR A 93 -11.13 9.65 8.70
N ASP A 94 -10.37 9.30 7.65
CA ASP A 94 -10.10 10.16 6.51
C ASP A 94 -10.40 9.43 5.18
N PHE A 95 -11.39 9.94 4.45
CA PHE A 95 -11.79 9.51 3.11
C PHE A 95 -11.74 10.70 2.14
N SER A 96 -10.84 11.64 2.35
CA SER A 96 -10.72 12.87 1.56
C SER A 96 -9.41 12.92 0.77
N GLY A 97 -9.33 13.82 -0.20
CA GLY A 97 -8.11 14.08 -0.96
C GLY A 97 -7.52 12.82 -1.58
N GLN A 98 -6.29 12.49 -1.24
CA GLN A 98 -5.57 11.29 -1.69
C GLN A 98 -6.23 9.99 -1.18
N ASN A 99 -6.98 10.06 -0.06
CA ASN A 99 -7.59 8.91 0.59
C ASN A 99 -9.05 8.68 0.16
N ASP A 100 -9.55 9.38 -0.87
CA ASP A 100 -10.94 9.27 -1.36
C ASP A 100 -11.13 8.04 -2.27
N ILE A 101 -11.22 6.86 -1.65
CA ILE A 101 -11.46 5.60 -2.37
C ILE A 101 -12.74 5.63 -3.20
N ALA A 102 -13.78 6.32 -2.73
CA ALA A 102 -15.04 6.42 -3.45
C ALA A 102 -14.89 7.23 -4.75
N ALA A 103 -14.06 8.29 -4.75
CA ALA A 103 -13.74 9.01 -5.98
C ALA A 103 -12.93 8.15 -6.95
N PHE A 104 -11.94 7.38 -6.48
CA PHE A 104 -11.18 6.46 -7.33
C PHE A 104 -12.09 5.43 -8.01
N ILE A 105 -13.05 4.85 -7.27
CA ILE A 105 -14.02 3.89 -7.81
C ILE A 105 -14.95 4.57 -8.83
N ARG A 106 -15.39 5.81 -8.59
CA ARG A 106 -16.18 6.57 -9.59
C ARG A 106 -15.36 6.92 -10.84
N ASP A 107 -14.07 7.20 -10.69
CA ASP A 107 -13.17 7.41 -11.82
C ASP A 107 -13.04 6.13 -12.67
N ALA A 108 -12.96 4.95 -12.04
CA ALA A 108 -12.99 3.67 -12.77
C ALA A 108 -14.31 3.50 -13.54
N GLN A 109 -15.46 3.79 -12.92
CA GLN A 109 -16.77 3.78 -13.58
C GLN A 109 -16.83 4.73 -14.77
N ALA A 110 -16.30 5.97 -14.61
CA ALA A 110 -16.28 6.97 -15.68
C ALA A 110 -15.42 6.54 -16.88
N GLU A 111 -14.39 5.74 -16.66
CA GLU A 111 -13.58 5.13 -17.72
C GLU A 111 -14.19 3.81 -18.24
N GLY A 112 -15.37 3.39 -17.75
CA GLY A 112 -16.08 2.19 -18.17
C GLY A 112 -15.41 0.90 -17.70
N LEU A 113 -14.86 0.89 -16.51
CA LEU A 113 -14.26 -0.24 -15.82
C LEU A 113 -15.16 -0.68 -14.67
N ASP A 114 -15.36 -1.97 -14.51
CA ASP A 114 -15.90 -2.56 -13.30
C ASP A 114 -14.82 -2.59 -12.19
N VAL A 115 -15.25 -2.83 -10.96
CA VAL A 115 -14.35 -2.86 -9.81
C VAL A 115 -14.55 -4.13 -8.98
N ILE A 116 -13.44 -4.78 -8.63
CA ILE A 116 -13.39 -5.76 -7.55
C ILE A 116 -12.80 -5.04 -6.34
N LEU A 117 -13.56 -4.97 -5.25
CA LEU A 117 -13.13 -4.34 -4.01
C LEU A 117 -12.56 -5.38 -3.05
N ARG A 118 -11.41 -5.06 -2.43
CA ARG A 118 -10.72 -5.88 -1.43
C ARG A 118 -10.65 -5.11 -0.09
N PRO A 119 -11.70 -5.17 0.76
CA PRO A 119 -11.81 -4.35 1.97
C PRO A 119 -10.86 -4.75 3.11
N GLY A 120 -10.22 -5.89 3.00
CA GLY A 120 -9.36 -6.45 4.04
C GLY A 120 -10.13 -7.23 5.12
N PRO A 121 -9.89 -7.04 6.43
CA PRO A 121 -9.13 -5.98 7.11
C PRO A 121 -7.61 -6.05 6.92
N TYR A 122 -7.09 -7.20 6.51
CA TYR A 122 -5.69 -7.42 6.14
C TYR A 122 -5.56 -7.38 4.62
N VAL A 123 -4.56 -6.67 4.11
CA VAL A 123 -4.35 -6.49 2.66
C VAL A 123 -2.99 -6.99 2.17
N CYS A 124 -2.03 -7.27 3.05
CA CYS A 124 -0.64 -7.56 2.68
C CYS A 124 0.01 -6.41 1.91
N ALA A 125 0.11 -6.53 0.61
CA ALA A 125 0.42 -5.47 -0.37
C ALA A 125 1.78 -4.78 -0.15
N GLU A 126 2.72 -5.43 0.55
CA GLU A 126 4.01 -4.85 0.95
C GLU A 126 3.82 -3.45 1.57
N TRP A 127 2.71 -3.35 2.31
CA TRP A 127 2.27 -2.14 2.98
C TRP A 127 2.44 -2.28 4.49
N GLU A 128 2.75 -1.17 5.15
CA GLU A 128 2.99 -1.09 6.60
C GLU A 128 1.98 -1.92 7.40
N LEU A 129 2.46 -2.92 8.14
CA LEU A 129 1.68 -3.89 8.93
C LEU A 129 0.54 -4.60 8.13
N GLY A 130 0.71 -4.80 6.82
CA GLY A 130 -0.32 -5.40 5.97
C GLY A 130 -1.63 -4.60 5.93
N GLY A 131 -1.54 -3.27 6.07
CA GLY A 131 -2.68 -2.35 6.06
C GLY A 131 -3.37 -2.16 7.40
N TYR A 132 -2.97 -2.88 8.44
CA TYR A 132 -3.49 -2.65 9.78
C TYR A 132 -2.99 -1.34 10.39
N PRO A 133 -3.82 -0.59 11.12
CA PRO A 133 -3.33 0.52 11.91
C PRO A 133 -2.54 0.02 13.12
N SER A 134 -1.35 0.59 13.31
CA SER A 134 -0.40 0.16 14.35
C SER A 134 -0.92 0.33 15.77
N TRP A 135 -1.90 1.23 16.00
CA TRP A 135 -2.53 1.39 17.31
C TRP A 135 -3.26 0.12 17.82
N LEU A 136 -3.58 -0.85 16.95
CA LEU A 136 -4.07 -2.17 17.36
C LEU A 136 -3.05 -2.91 18.22
N LEU A 137 -1.75 -2.75 17.94
CA LEU A 137 -0.66 -3.42 18.66
C LEU A 137 -0.32 -2.74 20.01
N LYS A 138 -0.96 -1.62 20.35
CA LYS A 138 -0.80 -0.99 21.67
C LYS A 138 -1.26 -1.92 22.79
N ASP A 139 -2.33 -2.68 22.57
CA ASP A 139 -2.72 -3.79 23.44
C ASP A 139 -1.97 -5.07 23.04
N ARG A 140 -0.91 -5.39 23.79
CA ARG A 140 -0.08 -6.59 23.58
C ARG A 140 -0.83 -7.92 23.69
N LYS A 141 -2.08 -7.91 24.20
CA LYS A 141 -2.93 -9.12 24.32
C LYS A 141 -3.83 -9.32 23.11
N LEU A 142 -4.04 -8.29 22.29
CA LEU A 142 -4.86 -8.36 21.10
C LEU A 142 -4.22 -9.32 20.08
N VAL A 143 -5.02 -10.24 19.55
CA VAL A 143 -4.56 -11.23 18.57
C VAL A 143 -5.17 -10.92 17.21
N LEU A 144 -4.33 -10.41 16.30
CA LEU A 144 -4.74 -10.12 14.91
C LEU A 144 -5.17 -11.39 14.17
N ARG A 145 -6.10 -11.25 13.22
CA ARG A 145 -6.60 -12.31 12.33
C ARG A 145 -7.12 -13.52 13.11
N SER A 146 -7.95 -13.27 14.11
CA SER A 146 -8.52 -14.29 15.00
C SER A 146 -9.93 -13.91 15.48
N THR A 147 -10.53 -14.74 16.32
CA THR A 147 -11.80 -14.47 17.01
C THR A 147 -11.62 -13.65 18.28
N ASP A 148 -10.46 -13.04 18.52
CA ASP A 148 -10.24 -12.14 19.65
C ASP A 148 -11.32 -11.04 19.68
N PRO A 149 -12.06 -10.85 20.82
CA PRO A 149 -13.17 -9.91 20.87
C PRO A 149 -12.77 -8.44 20.63
N ALA A 150 -11.58 -8.03 21.09
CA ALA A 150 -11.11 -6.65 20.90
C ALA A 150 -10.76 -6.40 19.43
N TYR A 151 -10.11 -7.38 18.80
CA TYR A 151 -9.79 -7.34 17.37
C TYR A 151 -11.06 -7.33 16.51
N THR A 152 -11.98 -8.28 16.73
CA THR A 152 -13.22 -8.38 15.93
C THR A 152 -14.09 -7.14 16.07
N ALA A 153 -14.17 -6.53 17.27
CA ALA A 153 -14.89 -5.29 17.48
C ALA A 153 -14.24 -4.10 16.70
N ALA A 154 -12.91 -4.04 16.64
CA ALA A 154 -12.21 -3.03 15.85
C ALA A 154 -12.46 -3.22 14.34
N VAL A 155 -12.35 -4.46 13.85
CA VAL A 155 -12.66 -4.83 12.45
C VAL A 155 -14.10 -4.49 12.09
N GLU A 156 -15.07 -4.76 12.97
CA GLU A 156 -16.47 -4.44 12.69
C GLU A 156 -16.68 -2.93 12.52
N ARG A 157 -16.09 -2.11 13.39
CA ARG A 157 -16.17 -0.64 13.26
C ARG A 157 -15.58 -0.17 11.93
N TRP A 158 -14.40 -0.70 11.56
CA TRP A 158 -13.74 -0.38 10.29
C TRP A 158 -14.59 -0.76 9.09
N ILE A 159 -15.02 -2.01 8.98
CA ILE A 159 -15.76 -2.53 7.82
C ILE A 159 -17.12 -1.84 7.68
N VAL A 160 -17.83 -1.57 8.81
CA VAL A 160 -19.09 -0.81 8.78
C VAL A 160 -18.84 0.63 8.31
N ARG A 161 -17.77 1.29 8.78
CA ARG A 161 -17.43 2.65 8.36
C ARG A 161 -17.04 2.71 6.88
N LEU A 162 -16.21 1.78 6.41
CA LEU A 162 -15.88 1.66 4.97
C LEU A 162 -17.14 1.39 4.14
N GLY A 163 -18.03 0.52 4.63
CA GLY A 163 -19.30 0.22 3.98
C GLY A 163 -20.15 1.47 3.71
N GLN A 164 -20.14 2.46 4.60
CA GLN A 164 -20.84 3.72 4.38
C GLN A 164 -20.33 4.50 3.17
N GLU A 165 -19.01 4.41 2.89
CA GLU A 165 -18.40 5.08 1.73
C GLU A 165 -18.65 4.33 0.42
N VAL A 166 -18.56 3.01 0.42
CA VAL A 166 -18.49 2.22 -0.82
C VAL A 166 -19.79 1.49 -1.17
N LYS A 167 -20.70 1.26 -0.23
CA LYS A 167 -22.00 0.62 -0.49
C LYS A 167 -22.81 1.32 -1.60
N PRO A 168 -22.85 2.67 -1.69
CA PRO A 168 -23.52 3.34 -2.81
C PRO A 168 -22.92 3.02 -4.19
N LEU A 169 -21.70 2.48 -4.23
CA LEU A 169 -20.95 2.16 -5.43
C LEU A 169 -21.00 0.67 -5.80
N LEU A 170 -21.74 -0.15 -5.05
CA LEU A 170 -22.02 -1.54 -5.44
C LEU A 170 -22.90 -1.56 -6.71
N LEU A 171 -22.73 -2.59 -7.55
CA LEU A 171 -23.49 -2.75 -8.77
C LEU A 171 -25.01 -2.72 -8.53
N ALA A 172 -25.48 -3.35 -7.45
CA ALA A 172 -26.88 -3.34 -7.05
C ALA A 172 -27.45 -1.92 -6.80
N ASN A 173 -26.57 -0.93 -6.53
CA ASN A 173 -26.91 0.48 -6.32
C ASN A 173 -26.54 1.35 -7.54
N GLY A 174 -26.18 0.75 -8.68
CA GLY A 174 -25.79 1.46 -9.91
C GLY A 174 -24.33 1.86 -10.00
N GLY A 175 -23.49 1.40 -9.07
CA GLY A 175 -22.04 1.60 -9.09
C GLY A 175 -21.28 0.52 -9.86
N PRO A 176 -19.96 0.62 -9.95
CA PRO A 176 -19.11 -0.31 -10.71
C PRO A 176 -18.61 -1.51 -9.91
N ILE A 177 -18.83 -1.58 -8.57
CA ILE A 177 -18.34 -2.70 -7.75
C ILE A 177 -19.16 -3.94 -8.03
N VAL A 178 -18.57 -4.90 -8.75
CA VAL A 178 -19.22 -6.16 -9.16
C VAL A 178 -18.96 -7.31 -8.20
N ALA A 179 -17.82 -7.30 -7.50
CA ALA A 179 -17.46 -8.34 -6.55
C ALA A 179 -16.63 -7.80 -5.39
N VAL A 180 -16.68 -8.51 -4.27
CA VAL A 180 -15.95 -8.16 -3.03
C VAL A 180 -15.15 -9.38 -2.57
N GLN A 181 -13.88 -9.19 -2.21
CA GLN A 181 -13.06 -10.24 -1.62
C GLN A 181 -13.19 -10.22 -0.09
N LEU A 182 -13.36 -11.38 0.52
CA LEU A 182 -13.35 -11.59 1.96
C LEU A 182 -11.94 -11.92 2.41
N GLU A 183 -11.35 -11.09 3.28
CA GLU A 183 -9.99 -11.26 3.80
C GLU A 183 -8.92 -11.26 2.70
N ASN A 184 -7.70 -11.66 2.98
CA ASN A 184 -6.65 -11.87 1.98
C ASN A 184 -5.70 -12.99 2.42
N GLU A 185 -5.55 -14.04 1.60
CA GLU A 185 -4.62 -15.14 1.78
C GLU A 185 -4.62 -15.74 3.20
N TYR A 186 -5.80 -15.83 3.81
CA TYR A 186 -5.90 -16.31 5.20
C TYR A 186 -5.32 -17.70 5.39
N GLY A 187 -5.38 -18.54 4.35
CA GLY A 187 -4.88 -19.90 4.41
C GLY A 187 -3.37 -20.03 4.69
N ALA A 188 -2.57 -19.04 4.27
CA ALA A 188 -1.15 -18.97 4.60
C ALA A 188 -0.89 -18.53 6.06
N PHE A 189 -1.90 -17.89 6.70
CA PHE A 189 -1.82 -17.41 8.07
C PHE A 189 -2.51 -18.32 9.08
N GLY A 190 -3.61 -18.98 8.71
CA GLY A 190 -4.40 -19.80 9.62
C GLY A 190 -5.51 -20.59 8.94
N ASP A 191 -6.29 -21.30 9.73
CA ASP A 191 -7.40 -22.14 9.28
C ASP A 191 -8.68 -21.96 10.11
N ASP A 192 -8.77 -20.91 10.94
CA ASP A 192 -9.92 -20.64 11.80
C ASP A 192 -11.16 -20.22 11.00
N LYS A 193 -12.03 -21.19 10.73
CA LYS A 193 -13.30 -20.96 10.03
C LYS A 193 -14.30 -20.13 10.84
N ALA A 194 -14.16 -20.07 12.17
CA ALA A 194 -15.02 -19.22 13.00
C ALA A 194 -14.68 -17.74 12.77
N TYR A 195 -13.39 -17.41 12.66
CA TYR A 195 -12.94 -16.08 12.28
C TYR A 195 -13.50 -15.67 10.91
N LEU A 196 -13.31 -16.50 9.87
CA LEU A 196 -13.78 -16.17 8.51
C LEU A 196 -15.31 -16.02 8.45
N ARG A 197 -16.09 -16.86 9.17
CA ARG A 197 -17.56 -16.72 9.26
C ARG A 197 -17.97 -15.45 10.01
N GLY A 198 -17.26 -15.10 11.06
CA GLY A 198 -17.47 -13.85 11.79
C GLY A 198 -17.23 -12.62 10.90
N LEU A 199 -16.17 -12.66 10.10
CA LEU A 199 -15.85 -11.61 9.14
C LEU A 199 -16.90 -11.53 8.01
N GLU A 200 -17.33 -12.67 7.45
CA GLU A 200 -18.44 -12.71 6.48
C GLU A 200 -19.71 -12.06 7.04
N ALA A 201 -20.07 -12.39 8.29
CA ALA A 201 -21.23 -11.78 8.94
C ALA A 201 -21.06 -10.25 9.10
N THR A 202 -19.86 -9.77 9.38
CA THR A 202 -19.53 -8.33 9.44
C THR A 202 -19.71 -7.67 8.09
N TYR A 203 -19.23 -8.29 7.00
CA TYR A 203 -19.42 -7.77 5.63
C TYR A 203 -20.90 -7.69 5.25
N ARG A 204 -21.70 -8.70 5.63
CA ARG A 204 -23.17 -8.68 5.41
C ARG A 204 -23.84 -7.53 6.16
N ARG A 205 -23.49 -7.30 7.45
CA ARG A 205 -24.01 -6.16 8.23
C ARG A 205 -23.63 -4.81 7.62
N ALA A 206 -22.43 -4.69 7.06
CA ALA A 206 -21.97 -3.51 6.37
C ALA A 206 -22.63 -3.30 4.99
N GLY A 207 -23.35 -4.30 4.49
CA GLY A 207 -23.96 -4.30 3.15
C GLY A 207 -22.95 -4.47 2.03
N LEU A 208 -21.81 -5.10 2.29
CA LEU A 208 -20.74 -5.35 1.30
C LEU A 208 -20.86 -6.74 0.65
N ALA A 209 -21.78 -7.58 1.09
CA ALA A 209 -21.99 -8.94 0.58
C ALA A 209 -23.29 -9.09 -0.24
N ASP A 210 -23.84 -7.99 -0.74
CA ASP A 210 -25.09 -7.99 -1.55
C ASP A 210 -24.86 -8.42 -3.02
N GLY A 211 -23.67 -8.87 -3.35
CA GLY A 211 -23.26 -9.38 -4.65
C GLY A 211 -22.35 -10.59 -4.53
N VAL A 212 -21.40 -10.74 -5.45
CA VAL A 212 -20.42 -11.82 -5.41
C VAL A 212 -19.40 -11.53 -4.30
N LEU A 213 -19.36 -12.43 -3.31
CA LEU A 213 -18.34 -12.47 -2.26
C LEU A 213 -17.49 -13.73 -2.48
N PHE A 214 -16.16 -13.63 -2.42
CA PHE A 214 -15.25 -14.75 -2.65
C PHE A 214 -14.03 -14.69 -1.72
N THR A 215 -13.30 -15.81 -1.57
CA THR A 215 -12.03 -15.89 -0.86
C THR A 215 -10.88 -16.13 -1.84
N SER A 216 -9.71 -15.54 -1.57
CA SER A 216 -8.49 -15.65 -2.40
C SER A 216 -7.33 -16.19 -1.57
N ASN A 217 -6.68 -17.25 -2.05
CA ASN A 217 -5.60 -17.91 -1.35
C ASN A 217 -4.58 -18.49 -2.33
N GLN A 218 -3.36 -18.71 -1.85
CA GLN A 218 -2.35 -19.45 -2.61
C GLN A 218 -2.79 -20.89 -2.86
N ALA A 219 -2.27 -21.49 -3.93
CA ALA A 219 -2.66 -22.81 -4.37
C ALA A 219 -2.43 -23.94 -3.34
N SER A 220 -1.49 -23.77 -2.40
CA SER A 220 -1.24 -24.66 -1.26
C SER A 220 -2.26 -24.57 -0.15
N ASP A 221 -2.96 -23.42 -0.03
CA ASP A 221 -3.70 -23.04 1.17
C ASP A 221 -5.19 -22.81 0.94
N LEU A 222 -5.69 -23.17 -0.25
CA LEU A 222 -7.09 -23.02 -0.64
C LEU A 222 -8.07 -23.57 0.42
N ALA A 223 -7.83 -24.79 0.93
CA ALA A 223 -8.71 -25.40 1.90
C ALA A 223 -8.72 -24.69 3.25
N LYS A 224 -7.55 -24.17 3.69
CA LYS A 224 -7.41 -23.46 4.95
C LYS A 224 -8.10 -22.09 4.92
N GLY A 225 -7.90 -21.32 3.85
CA GLY A 225 -8.37 -19.94 3.75
C GLY A 225 -9.77 -19.75 3.16
N SER A 226 -10.47 -20.82 2.76
CA SER A 226 -11.78 -20.73 2.10
C SER A 226 -12.94 -21.13 2.98
N LEU A 227 -14.13 -20.61 2.68
CA LEU A 227 -15.41 -21.05 3.25
C LEU A 227 -16.17 -21.91 2.21
N PRO A 228 -16.85 -23.00 2.64
CA PRO A 228 -17.55 -23.91 1.71
C PRO A 228 -18.60 -23.24 0.82
N GLN A 229 -19.30 -22.24 1.37
CA GLN A 229 -20.41 -21.54 0.69
C GLN A 229 -19.94 -20.40 -0.24
N LEU A 230 -18.68 -20.01 -0.20
CA LEU A 230 -18.14 -18.93 -1.02
C LEU A 230 -17.30 -19.50 -2.17
N PRO A 231 -17.30 -18.87 -3.34
CA PRO A 231 -16.31 -19.12 -4.38
C PRO A 231 -14.90 -18.96 -3.83
N SER A 232 -14.00 -19.83 -4.28
CA SER A 232 -12.56 -19.76 -3.96
C SER A 232 -11.80 -19.43 -5.23
N VAL A 233 -10.88 -18.48 -5.14
CA VAL A 233 -9.96 -18.12 -6.23
C VAL A 233 -8.52 -18.37 -5.81
N VAL A 234 -7.61 -18.49 -6.78
CA VAL A 234 -6.21 -18.87 -6.54
C VAL A 234 -5.26 -17.74 -6.86
N ASN A 235 -4.18 -17.60 -6.04
CA ASN A 235 -3.08 -16.67 -6.23
C ASN A 235 -1.79 -17.44 -6.51
N PHE A 236 -0.97 -16.94 -7.44
CA PHE A 236 0.32 -17.52 -7.80
C PHE A 236 1.16 -16.59 -8.68
N GLY A 237 2.47 -16.86 -8.74
CA GLY A 237 3.41 -16.13 -9.58
C GLY A 237 3.60 -16.70 -10.98
N SER A 238 4.22 -15.91 -11.84
CA SER A 238 4.61 -16.27 -13.20
C SER A 238 5.41 -17.58 -13.20
N GLY A 239 5.06 -18.50 -14.11
CA GLY A 239 5.59 -19.86 -14.19
C GLY A 239 4.75 -20.91 -13.47
N GLY A 240 3.76 -20.48 -12.66
CA GLY A 240 2.93 -21.36 -11.85
C GLY A 240 1.54 -21.70 -12.43
N ALA A 241 1.12 -21.12 -13.55
CA ALA A 241 -0.27 -21.14 -14.01
C ALA A 241 -0.86 -22.55 -14.13
N ALA A 242 -0.20 -23.47 -14.83
CA ALA A 242 -0.74 -24.80 -15.06
C ALA A 242 -0.96 -25.59 -13.74
N ASN A 243 -0.03 -25.48 -12.79
CA ASN A 243 -0.13 -26.14 -11.50
C ASN A 243 -1.23 -25.53 -10.62
N ALA A 244 -1.27 -24.19 -10.55
CA ALA A 244 -2.22 -23.47 -9.69
C ALA A 244 -3.67 -23.67 -10.13
N VAL A 245 -3.96 -23.57 -11.45
CA VAL A 245 -5.32 -23.83 -11.96
C VAL A 245 -5.74 -25.29 -11.77
N ALA A 246 -4.84 -26.24 -11.94
CA ALA A 246 -5.13 -27.65 -11.68
C ALA A 246 -5.47 -27.90 -10.20
N LYS A 247 -4.76 -27.26 -9.26
CA LYS A 247 -5.07 -27.35 -7.83
C LYS A 247 -6.41 -26.71 -7.48
N LEU A 248 -6.76 -25.57 -8.09
CA LEU A 248 -8.08 -24.95 -7.91
C LEU A 248 -9.20 -25.85 -8.41
N GLU A 249 -9.07 -26.43 -9.61
CA GLU A 249 -10.06 -27.35 -10.18
C GLU A 249 -10.21 -28.64 -9.35
N ALA A 250 -9.10 -29.17 -8.83
CA ALA A 250 -9.14 -30.33 -7.93
C ALA A 250 -9.81 -29.99 -6.57
N TYR A 251 -9.58 -28.79 -6.04
CA TYR A 251 -10.19 -28.34 -4.78
C TYR A 251 -11.70 -28.05 -4.94
N ARG A 252 -12.11 -27.43 -6.06
CA ARG A 252 -13.50 -27.07 -6.35
C ARG A 252 -13.91 -27.53 -7.75
N PRO A 253 -14.16 -28.84 -7.96
CA PRO A 253 -14.61 -29.34 -9.26
C PRO A 253 -15.89 -28.63 -9.71
N GLY A 254 -15.87 -28.03 -10.91
CA GLY A 254 -17.00 -27.25 -11.44
C GLY A 254 -17.22 -25.89 -10.77
N GLY A 255 -16.32 -25.47 -9.88
CA GLY A 255 -16.36 -24.15 -9.24
C GLY A 255 -15.85 -23.03 -10.15
N LEU A 256 -15.90 -21.81 -9.63
CA LEU A 256 -15.47 -20.59 -10.32
C LEU A 256 -14.02 -20.71 -10.81
N ARG A 257 -13.77 -20.46 -12.07
CA ARG A 257 -12.46 -20.34 -12.69
C ARG A 257 -11.97 -18.90 -12.61
N MET A 258 -11.24 -18.57 -11.54
CA MET A 258 -10.69 -17.24 -11.36
C MET A 258 -9.33 -17.29 -10.66
N VAL A 259 -8.41 -16.48 -11.17
CA VAL A 259 -7.14 -16.13 -10.56
C VAL A 259 -7.30 -14.77 -9.89
N GLY A 260 -7.17 -14.73 -8.57
CA GLY A 260 -7.36 -13.52 -7.77
C GLY A 260 -6.16 -12.59 -7.84
N GLU A 261 -4.95 -13.18 -7.84
CA GLU A 261 -3.70 -12.48 -8.10
C GLU A 261 -2.82 -13.36 -9.01
N TYR A 262 -2.48 -12.83 -10.16
CA TYR A 262 -1.43 -13.36 -11.02
C TYR A 262 -0.22 -12.42 -10.92
N TRP A 263 0.80 -12.84 -10.17
CA TRP A 263 1.98 -12.01 -9.91
C TRP A 263 2.88 -11.98 -11.15
N ALA A 264 2.69 -10.90 -11.95
CA ALA A 264 3.40 -10.63 -13.19
C ALA A 264 4.57 -9.65 -12.96
N GLY A 265 5.32 -9.85 -11.90
CA GLY A 265 6.41 -9.04 -11.41
C GLY A 265 6.72 -9.40 -9.96
N TRP A 266 7.60 -8.63 -9.31
CA TRP A 266 7.90 -8.75 -7.89
C TRP A 266 8.38 -7.42 -7.31
N PHE A 267 8.28 -7.28 -6.01
CA PHE A 267 8.68 -6.08 -5.27
C PHE A 267 10.13 -6.15 -4.80
N ASP A 268 10.72 -4.98 -4.54
CA ASP A 268 12.08 -4.84 -4.08
C ASP A 268 12.19 -4.65 -2.58
N LYS A 269 13.29 -5.13 -2.02
CA LYS A 269 13.63 -5.01 -0.60
C LYS A 269 14.97 -4.30 -0.43
N TRP A 270 15.10 -3.49 0.61
CA TRP A 270 16.35 -2.78 0.89
C TRP A 270 17.52 -3.75 1.13
N GLY A 271 18.58 -3.56 0.33
CA GLY A 271 19.80 -4.37 0.38
C GLY A 271 19.77 -5.66 -0.44
N GLU A 272 18.71 -5.87 -1.23
CA GLU A 272 18.58 -6.95 -2.22
C GLU A 272 18.69 -6.39 -3.64
N ASP A 273 18.73 -7.28 -4.63
CA ASP A 273 18.78 -6.90 -6.03
C ASP A 273 17.39 -6.44 -6.53
N HIS A 274 17.34 -5.57 -7.54
CA HIS A 274 16.11 -5.22 -8.23
C HIS A 274 15.55 -6.42 -9.02
N HIS A 275 14.23 -6.61 -8.97
CA HIS A 275 13.54 -7.73 -9.59
C HIS A 275 12.96 -7.37 -10.95
N GLU A 276 13.18 -8.25 -11.94
CA GLU A 276 12.51 -8.25 -13.24
C GLU A 276 12.04 -9.66 -13.58
N THR A 277 10.91 -9.78 -14.28
CA THR A 277 10.32 -11.06 -14.70
C THR A 277 10.16 -11.12 -16.22
N ASP A 278 9.93 -12.34 -16.77
CA ASP A 278 9.82 -12.57 -18.22
C ASP A 278 8.41 -12.28 -18.73
N GLY A 279 8.21 -11.13 -19.36
CA GLY A 279 6.93 -10.72 -19.93
C GLY A 279 6.43 -11.61 -21.07
N HIS A 280 7.28 -12.34 -21.78
CA HIS A 280 6.84 -13.30 -22.80
C HIS A 280 6.17 -14.52 -22.16
N LYS A 281 6.76 -15.05 -21.10
CA LYS A 281 6.16 -16.13 -20.30
C LYS A 281 4.83 -15.70 -19.69
N GLU A 282 4.77 -14.50 -19.16
CA GLU A 282 3.52 -13.93 -18.61
C GLU A 282 2.42 -13.84 -19.66
N ALA A 283 2.73 -13.37 -20.87
CA ALA A 283 1.78 -13.30 -21.97
C ALA A 283 1.32 -14.70 -22.44
N GLU A 284 2.19 -15.70 -22.42
CA GLU A 284 1.83 -17.10 -22.73
C GLU A 284 0.89 -17.67 -21.68
N GLU A 285 1.17 -17.48 -20.39
CA GLU A 285 0.31 -17.93 -19.30
C GLU A 285 -1.04 -17.19 -19.29
N MET A 286 -1.04 -15.89 -19.60
CA MET A 286 -2.25 -15.11 -19.77
C MET A 286 -3.17 -15.72 -20.86
N ARG A 287 -2.63 -16.05 -22.06
CA ARG A 287 -3.37 -16.74 -23.12
C ARG A 287 -3.88 -18.09 -22.65
N PHE A 288 -3.01 -18.89 -22.02
CA PHE A 288 -3.35 -20.22 -21.50
C PHE A 288 -4.57 -20.18 -20.57
N MET A 289 -4.60 -19.22 -19.63
CA MET A 289 -5.69 -19.08 -18.68
C MET A 289 -6.97 -18.53 -19.32
N LEU A 290 -6.86 -17.45 -20.10
CA LEU A 290 -8.01 -16.82 -20.75
C LEU A 290 -8.71 -17.79 -21.74
N GLN A 291 -7.97 -18.56 -22.54
CA GLN A 291 -8.53 -19.56 -23.46
C GLN A 291 -9.27 -20.70 -22.75
N ARG A 292 -8.96 -20.97 -21.48
CA ARG A 292 -9.66 -21.94 -20.62
C ARG A 292 -10.83 -21.33 -19.87
N GLY A 293 -11.18 -20.09 -20.15
CA GLY A 293 -12.30 -19.38 -19.53
C GLY A 293 -12.02 -18.90 -18.11
N TYR A 294 -10.75 -18.82 -17.69
CA TYR A 294 -10.40 -18.22 -16.41
C TYR A 294 -10.56 -16.70 -16.45
N SER A 295 -11.23 -16.16 -15.45
CA SER A 295 -11.14 -14.74 -15.08
C SER A 295 -9.83 -14.50 -14.37
N ILE A 296 -9.20 -13.33 -14.58
CA ILE A 296 -7.84 -13.05 -14.07
C ILE A 296 -7.77 -11.64 -13.52
N SER A 297 -7.04 -11.46 -12.41
CA SER A 297 -6.55 -10.16 -11.95
C SER A 297 -5.01 -10.17 -11.95
N LEU A 298 -4.42 -9.32 -12.80
CA LEU A 298 -2.97 -9.09 -12.83
C LEU A 298 -2.54 -8.36 -11.55
N TYR A 299 -1.58 -8.87 -10.85
CA TYR A 299 -0.96 -8.23 -9.70
C TYR A 299 0.54 -8.00 -9.99
N MET A 300 0.98 -6.80 -10.20
CA MET A 300 0.31 -5.50 -10.36
C MET A 300 0.22 -5.13 -11.84
N VAL A 301 -0.86 -4.46 -12.28
CA VAL A 301 -0.84 -3.79 -13.58
C VAL A 301 -0.10 -2.45 -13.51
N HIS A 302 -0.14 -1.81 -12.34
CA HIS A 302 0.62 -0.62 -11.99
C HIS A 302 0.90 -0.64 -10.49
N GLY A 303 2.16 -0.71 -10.12
CA GLY A 303 2.57 -0.75 -8.71
C GLY A 303 2.53 0.63 -8.04
N GLY A 304 3.16 1.63 -8.65
CA GLY A 304 3.24 2.99 -8.13
C GLY A 304 4.33 3.18 -7.07
N THR A 305 4.12 4.15 -6.18
CA THR A 305 5.09 4.56 -5.16
C THR A 305 4.48 4.45 -3.76
N THR A 306 5.18 3.80 -2.85
CA THR A 306 4.81 3.78 -1.43
C THR A 306 5.32 5.05 -0.75
N PHE A 307 4.62 6.16 -1.00
CA PHE A 307 4.99 7.46 -0.45
C PHE A 307 4.96 7.49 1.08
N GLY A 308 5.76 8.37 1.65
CA GLY A 308 5.82 8.58 3.10
C GLY A 308 6.47 7.40 3.84
N TRP A 309 5.75 6.84 4.79
CA TRP A 309 6.23 5.83 5.74
C TRP A 309 5.59 4.45 5.53
N MET A 310 4.88 4.23 4.42
CA MET A 310 3.92 3.15 4.30
C MET A 310 4.47 1.85 3.71
N ASN A 311 5.76 1.75 3.40
CA ASN A 311 6.34 0.46 3.03
C ASN A 311 6.37 -0.50 4.23
N GLY A 312 6.05 -1.74 3.98
CA GLY A 312 6.09 -2.83 4.94
C GLY A 312 7.45 -3.52 5.02
N ALA A 313 7.42 -4.76 5.45
CA ALA A 313 8.57 -5.66 5.44
C ALA A 313 8.09 -7.10 5.36
N ASP A 314 8.88 -7.97 4.71
CA ASP A 314 8.68 -9.40 4.74
C ASP A 314 9.38 -10.07 5.93
N SER A 315 8.82 -11.23 6.33
CA SER A 315 9.47 -12.18 7.21
C SER A 315 9.05 -13.59 6.78
N HIS A 316 10.00 -14.42 6.36
CA HIS A 316 9.72 -15.78 5.88
C HIS A 316 9.74 -16.79 7.03
N THR A 317 10.62 -16.58 8.01
CA THR A 317 10.81 -17.48 9.16
C THR A 317 10.08 -17.02 10.42
N GLY A 318 9.54 -15.78 10.41
CA GLY A 318 8.99 -15.11 11.59
C GLY A 318 10.04 -14.45 12.48
N THR A 319 11.33 -14.58 12.13
CA THR A 319 12.46 -14.00 12.87
C THR A 319 13.40 -13.18 11.98
N ASP A 320 13.41 -13.44 10.68
CA ASP A 320 14.09 -12.63 9.66
C ASP A 320 13.32 -11.34 9.38
N TYR A 321 13.99 -10.39 8.73
CA TYR A 321 13.40 -9.09 8.47
C TYR A 321 13.93 -8.48 7.18
N HIS A 322 13.05 -8.23 6.22
CA HIS A 322 13.36 -7.72 4.88
C HIS A 322 12.46 -6.53 4.56
N PRO A 323 12.86 -5.29 4.88
CA PRO A 323 12.01 -4.11 4.65
C PRO A 323 11.91 -3.77 3.16
N ASP A 324 10.70 -3.45 2.73
CA ASP A 324 10.37 -3.12 1.36
C ASP A 324 10.84 -1.72 0.99
N THR A 325 11.09 -1.48 -0.30
CA THR A 325 11.54 -0.17 -0.79
C THR A 325 10.40 0.83 -0.95
N THR A 326 10.75 2.11 -1.17
CA THR A 326 9.78 3.18 -1.44
C THR A 326 9.12 3.02 -2.80
N SER A 327 9.90 2.69 -3.83
CA SER A 327 9.31 2.36 -5.13
C SER A 327 8.59 1.02 -5.04
N TYR A 328 7.33 0.99 -5.46
CA TYR A 328 6.59 -0.24 -5.67
C TYR A 328 6.44 -0.48 -7.17
N ASP A 329 7.55 -0.32 -7.88
CA ASP A 329 7.61 -0.49 -9.34
C ASP A 329 7.06 -1.84 -9.78
N TYR A 330 7.39 -2.90 -9.04
CA TYR A 330 6.90 -4.28 -9.20
C TYR A 330 7.25 -4.91 -10.56
N ASP A 331 8.08 -4.26 -11.38
CA ASP A 331 8.26 -4.60 -12.79
C ASP A 331 6.91 -4.74 -13.54
N ALA A 332 5.93 -3.92 -13.14
CA ALA A 332 4.55 -3.95 -13.64
C ALA A 332 4.46 -3.52 -15.11
N GLN A 333 3.32 -3.78 -15.76
CA GLN A 333 3.08 -3.40 -17.15
C GLN A 333 3.10 -1.90 -17.37
N ILE A 334 2.72 -1.13 -16.35
CA ILE A 334 2.79 0.33 -16.31
C ILE A 334 3.77 0.69 -15.20
N ASP A 335 4.84 1.43 -15.52
CA ASP A 335 5.89 1.81 -14.57
C ASP A 335 5.39 2.81 -13.50
N GLU A 336 6.26 3.13 -12.55
CA GLU A 336 5.97 4.03 -11.42
C GLU A 336 5.47 5.41 -11.87
N ALA A 337 6.02 5.98 -12.94
CA ALA A 337 5.59 7.24 -13.55
C ALA A 337 4.32 7.10 -14.42
N GLY A 338 3.89 5.88 -14.68
CA GLY A 338 2.72 5.58 -15.49
C GLY A 338 3.01 5.31 -16.96
N ASN A 339 4.23 4.99 -17.33
CA ASN A 339 4.57 4.68 -18.71
C ASN A 339 4.36 3.19 -19.02
N PRO A 340 3.75 2.85 -20.17
CA PRO A 340 3.67 1.47 -20.63
C PRO A 340 5.06 0.90 -20.89
N ARG A 341 5.35 -0.27 -20.30
CA ARG A 341 6.57 -1.04 -20.56
C ARG A 341 6.37 -2.04 -21.71
N TYR A 342 7.43 -2.76 -22.08
CA TYR A 342 7.34 -3.82 -23.11
C TYR A 342 6.31 -4.90 -22.77
N LYS A 343 6.16 -5.24 -21.47
CA LYS A 343 5.15 -6.19 -20.97
C LYS A 343 3.73 -5.74 -21.27
N TYR A 344 3.45 -4.43 -21.21
CA TYR A 344 2.13 -3.87 -21.54
C TYR A 344 1.66 -4.31 -22.94
N ALA A 345 2.53 -4.15 -23.94
CA ALA A 345 2.19 -4.52 -25.31
C ALA A 345 1.99 -6.04 -25.48
N LEU A 346 2.78 -6.85 -24.79
CA LEU A 346 2.68 -8.31 -24.80
C LEU A 346 1.36 -8.79 -24.19
N ILE A 347 0.96 -8.26 -23.04
CA ILE A 347 -0.28 -8.61 -22.35
C ILE A 347 -1.49 -8.09 -23.16
N ALA A 348 -1.46 -6.84 -23.65
CA ALA A 348 -2.53 -6.30 -24.51
C ALA A 348 -2.76 -7.17 -25.74
N LYS A 349 -1.69 -7.63 -26.39
CA LYS A 349 -1.76 -8.56 -27.52
C LYS A 349 -2.38 -9.90 -27.12
N ALA A 350 -1.96 -10.47 -25.99
CA ALA A 350 -2.51 -11.74 -25.51
C ALA A 350 -4.02 -11.65 -25.23
N ILE A 351 -4.47 -10.55 -24.61
CA ILE A 351 -5.90 -10.29 -24.38
C ILE A 351 -6.66 -10.15 -25.71
N ALA A 352 -6.13 -9.38 -26.66
CA ALA A 352 -6.76 -9.16 -27.95
C ALA A 352 -6.93 -10.47 -28.75
N GLU A 353 -5.90 -11.31 -28.76
CA GLU A 353 -5.90 -12.62 -29.46
C GLU A 353 -6.99 -13.55 -28.91
N VAL A 354 -7.25 -13.56 -27.61
CA VAL A 354 -8.25 -14.44 -27.00
C VAL A 354 -9.65 -13.85 -27.09
N THR A 355 -9.81 -12.54 -26.84
CA THR A 355 -11.12 -11.89 -26.82
C THR A 355 -11.65 -11.58 -28.23
N GLY A 356 -10.81 -11.62 -29.25
CA GLY A 356 -11.13 -11.20 -30.62
C GLY A 356 -11.34 -9.68 -30.77
N LYS A 357 -11.06 -8.90 -29.73
CA LYS A 357 -11.14 -7.43 -29.74
C LYS A 357 -9.76 -6.86 -30.10
N PRO A 358 -9.67 -5.94 -31.08
CA PRO A 358 -8.38 -5.32 -31.42
C PRO A 358 -7.75 -4.65 -30.18
N ALA A 359 -6.45 -4.84 -29.98
CA ALA A 359 -5.71 -4.07 -28.99
C ALA A 359 -5.76 -2.59 -29.36
N ALA A 360 -6.00 -1.72 -28.39
CA ALA A 360 -5.85 -0.30 -28.59
C ALA A 360 -4.35 0.06 -28.81
N PRO A 361 -4.05 1.17 -29.51
CA PRO A 361 -2.69 1.65 -29.60
C PRO A 361 -2.09 1.84 -28.19
N THR A 362 -0.86 1.40 -28.00
CA THR A 362 -0.13 1.65 -26.74
C THR A 362 -0.06 3.17 -26.50
N PRO A 363 -0.50 3.66 -25.33
CA PRO A 363 -0.42 5.08 -25.00
C PRO A 363 1.02 5.58 -25.04
N ALA A 364 1.21 6.83 -25.50
CA ALA A 364 2.51 7.44 -25.50
C ALA A 364 3.05 7.61 -24.07
N PRO A 365 4.36 7.40 -23.83
CA PRO A 365 4.97 7.63 -22.54
C PRO A 365 4.97 9.12 -22.17
N THR A 366 4.85 9.41 -20.87
CA THR A 366 5.11 10.73 -20.31
C THR A 366 6.63 10.86 -20.15
N VAL A 367 7.23 11.85 -20.82
CA VAL A 367 8.67 12.07 -20.70
C VAL A 367 8.96 12.77 -19.38
N ALA A 368 9.72 12.13 -18.49
CA ALA A 368 10.23 12.78 -17.31
C ALA A 368 11.31 13.81 -17.70
N VAL A 369 11.47 14.85 -16.90
CA VAL A 369 12.37 15.98 -17.15
C VAL A 369 13.31 16.21 -15.97
N THR A 370 14.44 16.86 -16.21
CA THR A 370 15.38 17.24 -15.17
C THR A 370 15.25 18.71 -14.81
N PHE A 371 15.47 19.03 -13.55
CA PHE A 371 15.41 20.38 -13.00
C PHE A 371 16.71 20.75 -12.28
N PRO A 372 17.16 21.99 -12.35
CA PRO A 372 18.28 22.46 -11.53
C PRO A 372 17.94 22.37 -10.04
N VAL A 373 18.85 21.79 -9.25
CA VAL A 373 18.78 21.75 -7.79
C VAL A 373 19.96 22.55 -7.22
N SER A 374 19.69 23.41 -6.24
CA SER A 374 20.73 24.19 -5.57
C SER A 374 21.64 23.27 -4.72
N PRO A 375 22.90 23.62 -4.48
CA PRO A 375 23.69 22.96 -3.44
C PRO A 375 23.01 23.05 -2.08
N ILE A 376 23.23 22.05 -1.22
CA ILE A 376 22.81 22.07 0.17
C ILE A 376 23.61 23.16 0.90
N ARG A 377 22.91 24.16 1.45
CA ARG A 377 23.55 25.30 2.14
C ARG A 377 23.05 25.51 3.56
N ARG A 378 21.99 24.86 3.93
CA ARG A 378 21.37 24.97 5.26
C ARG A 378 21.09 23.61 5.82
N SER A 379 21.28 23.48 7.10
CA SER A 379 20.99 22.27 7.85
C SER A 379 20.32 22.57 9.19
N ALA A 380 19.62 21.57 9.74
CA ALA A 380 19.05 21.63 11.07
C ALA A 380 19.40 20.34 11.81
N SER A 381 20.05 20.48 12.96
CA SER A 381 20.40 19.33 13.80
C SER A 381 19.14 18.75 14.45
N LEU A 382 19.01 17.43 14.45
CA LEU A 382 17.96 16.75 15.21
C LEU A 382 18.04 17.11 16.69
N TRP A 383 19.25 17.21 17.24
CA TRP A 383 19.48 17.49 18.67
C TRP A 383 18.90 18.82 19.15
N ASP A 384 18.83 19.81 18.26
CA ASP A 384 18.36 21.16 18.57
C ASP A 384 16.86 21.36 18.26
N ASN A 385 16.23 20.33 17.71
CA ASN A 385 14.82 20.32 17.28
C ASN A 385 13.99 19.21 17.97
N LEU A 386 14.47 18.69 19.12
CA LEU A 386 13.74 17.67 19.87
C LEU A 386 12.49 18.27 20.53
N PRO A 387 11.34 17.58 20.48
CA PRO A 387 10.13 17.96 21.21
C PRO A 387 10.27 17.63 22.71
N ASP A 388 9.23 17.91 23.50
CA ASP A 388 9.17 17.47 24.88
C ASP A 388 9.12 15.94 24.99
N PRO A 389 9.88 15.34 25.93
CA PRO A 389 9.94 13.90 26.07
C PRO A 389 8.79 13.31 26.89
N VAL A 390 8.37 12.12 26.54
CA VAL A 390 7.62 11.22 27.42
C VAL A 390 8.61 10.53 28.36
N ARG A 391 8.25 10.36 29.65
CA ARG A 391 9.11 9.74 30.66
C ARG A 391 8.50 8.43 31.13
N ALA A 392 9.32 7.39 31.22
CA ALA A 392 8.93 6.11 31.81
C ALA A 392 10.15 5.39 32.39
N ARG A 393 9.89 4.46 33.34
CA ARG A 393 10.96 3.66 33.93
C ARG A 393 11.67 2.79 32.89
N LEU A 394 10.93 2.17 31.98
CA LEU A 394 11.46 1.36 30.88
C LEU A 394 11.09 2.00 29.53
N PRO A 395 11.80 1.66 28.44
CA PRO A 395 11.43 2.13 27.11
C PRO A 395 9.99 1.73 26.76
N LEU A 396 9.29 2.61 26.08
CA LEU A 396 7.97 2.36 25.49
C LEU A 396 8.13 2.16 23.98
N THR A 397 7.32 1.29 23.40
CA THR A 397 7.27 1.09 21.95
C THR A 397 6.62 2.29 21.24
N PHE A 398 6.71 2.34 19.92
CA PHE A 398 6.03 3.38 19.13
C PHE A 398 4.54 3.37 19.38
N GLU A 399 3.92 2.19 19.45
CA GLU A 399 2.49 2.01 19.69
C GLU A 399 2.08 2.50 21.09
N GLU A 400 2.88 2.23 22.11
CA GLU A 400 2.66 2.73 23.47
C GLU A 400 2.83 4.25 23.57
N LEU A 401 3.63 4.83 22.67
CA LEU A 401 3.83 6.28 22.52
C LEU A 401 2.77 6.95 21.63
N ASP A 402 1.77 6.22 21.12
CA ASP A 402 0.80 6.71 20.13
C ASP A 402 1.47 7.31 18.89
N GLN A 403 2.52 6.67 18.40
CA GLN A 403 3.25 7.07 17.20
C GLN A 403 3.25 5.93 16.18
N ASN A 404 2.77 6.17 14.96
CA ASN A 404 2.63 5.13 13.95
C ASN A 404 3.95 4.84 13.22
N TYR A 405 4.73 5.88 12.88
CA TYR A 405 5.90 5.81 12.00
C TYR A 405 6.96 6.86 12.39
N GLY A 406 8.03 6.97 11.59
CA GLY A 406 9.12 7.91 11.79
C GLY A 406 10.20 7.38 12.72
N TYR A 407 10.65 8.23 13.64
CA TYR A 407 11.73 7.92 14.58
C TYR A 407 11.29 8.14 16.03
N VAL A 408 11.93 7.42 16.95
CA VAL A 408 11.89 7.75 18.39
C VAL A 408 13.32 7.83 18.90
N LEU A 409 13.66 8.93 19.57
CA LEU A 409 14.92 9.06 20.30
C LEU A 409 14.70 8.67 21.75
N TYR A 410 15.38 7.62 22.19
CA TYR A 410 15.39 7.11 23.55
C TYR A 410 16.64 7.62 24.27
N ARG A 411 16.47 8.32 25.37
CA ARG A 411 17.58 8.92 26.16
C ARG A 411 17.58 8.44 27.59
N VAL A 412 18.75 8.02 28.08
CA VAL A 412 18.96 7.64 29.49
C VAL A 412 20.35 8.04 29.95
N ALA A 413 20.53 8.23 31.24
CA ALA A 413 21.85 8.46 31.83
C ALA A 413 22.64 7.15 31.90
N LEU A 414 23.92 7.20 31.50
CA LEU A 414 24.87 6.11 31.71
C LEU A 414 25.70 6.41 32.97
N PRO A 415 25.84 5.47 33.89
CA PRO A 415 26.73 5.65 35.04
C PRO A 415 28.21 5.77 34.60
N ALA A 416 29.04 6.39 35.41
CA ALA A 416 30.49 6.34 35.25
C ALA A 416 30.99 4.89 35.31
N GLY A 417 32.02 4.57 34.53
CA GLY A 417 32.57 3.21 34.52
C GLY A 417 33.38 2.89 33.29
N GLY A 418 33.94 1.71 33.24
CA GLY A 418 34.61 1.14 32.08
C GLY A 418 33.68 1.04 30.87
N GLY A 419 34.20 0.61 29.75
CA GLY A 419 33.37 0.19 28.61
C GLY A 419 32.46 -0.96 29.01
N GLY A 420 31.52 -1.32 28.13
CA GLY A 420 30.61 -2.43 28.39
C GLY A 420 29.78 -2.77 27.16
N THR A 421 29.11 -3.91 27.22
CA THR A 421 28.21 -4.34 26.16
C THR A 421 26.80 -3.82 26.42
N LEU A 422 26.36 -2.89 25.58
CA LEU A 422 24.97 -2.46 25.52
C LEU A 422 24.18 -3.48 24.70
N THR A 423 23.09 -4.01 25.25
CA THR A 423 22.19 -4.95 24.56
C THR A 423 20.81 -4.33 24.43
N LEU A 424 20.29 -4.30 23.20
CA LEU A 424 18.97 -3.78 22.82
C LEU A 424 18.12 -4.95 22.27
N LYS A 425 17.79 -5.90 23.13
CA LYS A 425 17.04 -7.09 22.71
C LYS A 425 15.66 -6.69 22.19
N GLY A 426 15.32 -7.18 20.97
CA GLY A 426 14.06 -6.83 20.32
C GLY A 426 14.02 -5.37 19.84
N MET A 427 15.14 -4.84 19.35
CA MET A 427 15.18 -3.55 18.67
C MET A 427 14.55 -3.70 17.25
N HIS A 428 13.50 -2.96 16.99
CA HIS A 428 12.75 -2.91 15.74
C HIS A 428 12.67 -1.46 15.23
N SER A 429 13.34 -1.06 14.10
CA SER A 429 13.98 -1.97 13.11
C SER A 429 15.44 -1.59 12.87
N TYR A 430 15.82 -0.29 12.97
CA TYR A 430 17.17 0.23 12.75
C TYR A 430 17.49 1.24 13.83
N ALA A 431 18.66 1.15 14.43
CA ALA A 431 19.05 2.05 15.51
C ALA A 431 20.46 2.59 15.37
N GLN A 432 20.63 3.86 15.70
CA GLN A 432 21.93 4.47 15.95
C GLN A 432 22.09 4.77 17.44
N VAL A 433 23.21 4.35 18.00
CA VAL A 433 23.56 4.47 19.41
C VAL A 433 24.61 5.55 19.58
N TYR A 434 24.33 6.54 20.42
CA TYR A 434 25.23 7.66 20.70
C TYR A 434 25.56 7.73 22.18
N VAL A 435 26.80 8.10 22.49
CA VAL A 435 27.25 8.47 23.82
C VAL A 435 27.69 9.93 23.76
N ASP A 436 27.03 10.80 24.54
CA ASP A 436 27.25 12.25 24.51
C ASP A 436 27.22 12.81 23.06
N ARG A 437 26.20 12.42 22.28
CA ARG A 437 25.99 12.77 20.86
C ARG A 437 27.09 12.28 19.90
N LYS A 438 28.00 11.41 20.32
CA LYS A 438 29.00 10.76 19.47
C LYS A 438 28.50 9.35 19.10
N LEU A 439 28.48 9.02 17.83
CA LEU A 439 28.08 7.70 17.36
C LEU A 439 29.00 6.63 17.95
N ALA A 440 28.42 5.68 18.67
CA ALA A 440 29.11 4.52 19.25
C ALA A 440 28.87 3.25 18.41
N GLY A 441 27.76 3.16 17.69
CA GLY A 441 27.46 2.04 16.81
C GLY A 441 26.09 2.15 16.17
N THR A 442 25.87 1.28 15.20
CA THR A 442 24.60 1.13 14.47
C THR A 442 24.13 -0.30 14.57
N LEU A 443 22.84 -0.50 14.72
CA LEU A 443 22.21 -1.81 14.78
C LEU A 443 21.14 -1.91 13.68
N ASP A 444 21.16 -3.03 12.97
CA ASP A 444 20.26 -3.33 11.87
C ASP A 444 19.57 -4.68 12.12
N ARG A 445 18.24 -4.66 12.23
CA ARG A 445 17.43 -5.87 12.43
C ARG A 445 17.60 -6.87 11.29
N ARG A 446 17.81 -6.42 10.04
CA ARG A 446 18.07 -7.30 8.88
C ARG A 446 19.27 -8.22 9.11
N LEU A 447 20.25 -7.73 9.88
CA LEU A 447 21.50 -8.43 10.20
C LEU A 447 21.47 -9.12 11.56
N GLY A 448 20.33 -9.14 12.25
CA GLY A 448 20.19 -9.73 13.58
C GLY A 448 21.03 -9.06 14.66
N GLN A 449 21.37 -7.78 14.52
CA GLN A 449 22.24 -7.05 15.43
C GLN A 449 21.47 -6.53 16.64
N GLU A 450 21.93 -6.84 17.85
CA GLU A 450 21.31 -6.41 19.10
C GLU A 450 22.32 -5.80 20.09
N THR A 451 23.61 -5.76 19.80
CA THR A 451 24.64 -5.35 20.77
C THR A 451 25.60 -4.30 20.21
N VAL A 452 25.98 -3.36 21.05
CA VAL A 452 27.04 -2.36 20.79
C VAL A 452 28.02 -2.32 21.95
N THR A 453 29.32 -2.33 21.66
CA THR A 453 30.35 -2.11 22.67
C THR A 453 30.51 -0.60 22.93
N LEU A 454 30.21 -0.16 24.14
CA LEU A 454 30.39 1.23 24.54
C LEU A 454 31.81 1.51 25.06
N PRO A 455 32.37 2.72 24.81
CA PRO A 455 33.69 3.09 25.33
C PRO A 455 33.66 3.29 26.85
N ALA A 456 34.83 3.21 27.45
CA ALA A 456 35.04 3.56 28.85
C ALA A 456 34.74 5.07 29.10
N ARG A 457 34.18 5.38 30.29
CA ARG A 457 33.74 6.73 30.67
C ARG A 457 34.26 7.09 32.06
N ALA A 458 34.87 8.25 32.17
CA ALA A 458 35.34 8.76 33.46
C ALA A 458 34.21 9.31 34.36
N GLY A 459 33.08 9.70 33.75
CA GLY A 459 31.94 10.30 34.44
C GLY A 459 30.59 9.77 33.93
N VAL A 460 29.50 10.33 34.45
CA VAL A 460 28.15 10.10 33.92
C VAL A 460 28.08 10.67 32.52
N ALA A 461 27.50 9.89 31.61
CA ALA A 461 27.29 10.24 30.20
C ALA A 461 25.80 10.12 29.82
N THR A 462 25.45 10.65 28.66
CA THR A 462 24.11 10.48 28.09
C THR A 462 24.16 9.40 27.02
N LEU A 463 23.33 8.38 27.16
CA LEU A 463 23.05 7.43 26.10
C LEU A 463 21.82 7.92 25.29
N ASP A 464 21.98 8.06 24.01
CA ASP A 464 20.91 8.31 23.05
C ASP A 464 20.82 7.14 22.07
N VAL A 465 19.62 6.59 21.88
CA VAL A 465 19.32 5.56 20.89
C VAL A 465 18.25 6.10 19.97
N LEU A 466 18.61 6.43 18.73
CA LEU A 466 17.67 6.85 17.69
C LEU A 466 17.19 5.63 16.94
N VAL A 467 15.92 5.28 17.11
CA VAL A 467 15.31 4.11 16.44
C VAL A 467 14.39 4.57 15.33
N GLU A 468 14.54 3.96 14.15
CA GLU A 468 13.65 4.11 13.00
C GLU A 468 12.67 2.94 12.90
N ASN A 469 11.41 3.23 12.58
CA ASN A 469 10.50 2.25 11.98
C ASN A 469 10.80 2.18 10.48
N THR A 470 11.53 1.15 10.01
CA THR A 470 11.80 0.93 8.58
C THR A 470 10.67 0.20 7.84
N GLY A 471 9.57 -0.09 8.50
CA GLY A 471 8.39 -0.83 8.03
C GLY A 471 8.08 -2.00 8.96
N ARG A 472 6.82 -2.14 9.38
CA ARG A 472 6.38 -3.33 10.12
C ARG A 472 6.14 -4.47 9.16
N VAL A 473 6.39 -5.69 9.64
CA VAL A 473 6.12 -6.89 8.84
C VAL A 473 4.67 -6.89 8.35
N ASN A 474 4.50 -7.10 7.05
CA ASN A 474 3.19 -7.15 6.38
C ASN A 474 2.71 -8.57 6.08
N TYR A 475 3.58 -9.56 6.13
CA TYR A 475 3.27 -10.95 5.84
C TYR A 475 3.79 -11.89 6.94
N SER A 476 3.21 -13.10 7.07
CA SER A 476 3.50 -14.13 8.06
C SER A 476 2.86 -13.92 9.44
N HIS A 477 3.06 -14.90 10.32
CA HIS A 477 2.58 -14.84 11.71
C HIS A 477 3.26 -13.74 12.56
N ALA A 478 4.40 -13.21 12.10
CA ALA A 478 5.14 -12.17 12.79
C ALA A 478 4.30 -10.88 13.01
N ILE A 479 3.31 -10.61 12.15
CA ILE A 479 2.42 -9.44 12.28
C ILE A 479 1.73 -9.35 13.65
N ARG A 480 1.54 -10.48 14.36
CA ARG A 480 0.85 -10.51 15.66
C ARG A 480 1.60 -9.81 16.78
N THR A 481 2.92 -9.72 16.67
CA THR A 481 3.79 -9.18 17.71
C THR A 481 4.73 -8.10 17.17
N GLU A 482 4.38 -7.52 16.01
CA GLU A 482 5.23 -6.59 15.26
C GLU A 482 5.17 -5.16 15.82
N GLN A 483 5.49 -4.99 17.11
CA GLN A 483 5.70 -3.67 17.69
C GLN A 483 7.05 -3.10 17.26
N THR A 484 7.12 -1.75 17.18
CA THR A 484 8.32 -1.03 16.75
C THR A 484 8.97 -0.24 17.89
N GLY A 485 10.28 -0.03 17.82
CA GLY A 485 11.08 0.66 18.80
C GLY A 485 11.89 -0.30 19.67
N LEU A 486 12.07 0.03 20.94
CA LEU A 486 12.71 -0.83 21.92
C LEU A 486 11.62 -1.67 22.60
N THR A 487 11.39 -2.89 22.09
CA THR A 487 10.28 -3.75 22.56
C THR A 487 10.63 -4.54 23.83
N GLY A 488 11.90 -4.58 24.20
CA GLY A 488 12.43 -5.24 25.38
C GLY A 488 13.26 -4.32 26.28
N ALA A 489 13.78 -4.87 27.38
CA ALA A 489 14.67 -4.14 28.27
C ALA A 489 16.02 -3.88 27.59
N VAL A 490 16.55 -2.68 27.77
CA VAL A 490 17.91 -2.32 27.38
C VAL A 490 18.84 -2.55 28.56
N THR A 491 19.94 -3.26 28.35
CA THR A 491 20.89 -3.59 29.43
C THR A 491 22.32 -3.16 29.08
N LEU A 492 23.08 -2.75 30.09
CA LEU A 492 24.52 -2.58 30.01
C LEU A 492 25.17 -3.63 30.90
N ASP A 493 25.97 -4.54 30.31
CA ASP A 493 26.57 -5.70 30.98
C ASP A 493 25.53 -6.49 31.82
N GLY A 494 24.35 -6.70 31.24
CA GLY A 494 23.23 -7.41 31.85
C GLY A 494 22.43 -6.64 32.89
N LYS A 495 22.81 -5.40 33.23
CA LYS A 495 22.06 -4.53 34.14
C LYS A 495 21.08 -3.66 33.35
N THR A 496 19.79 -3.73 33.70
CA THR A 496 18.75 -2.92 33.06
C THR A 496 18.98 -1.44 33.28
N LEU A 497 18.88 -0.65 32.20
CA LEU A 497 18.87 0.81 32.26
C LEU A 497 17.44 1.30 32.48
N GLU A 498 17.27 2.24 33.40
CA GLU A 498 15.95 2.76 33.81
C GLU A 498 15.93 4.30 33.73
N ASP A 499 14.72 4.89 33.86
CA ASP A 499 14.45 6.35 33.83
C ASP A 499 14.65 6.98 32.45
N TRP A 500 13.99 6.41 31.47
CA TRP A 500 14.05 6.82 30.08
C TRP A 500 13.24 8.09 29.78
N ARG A 501 13.75 8.88 28.84
CA ARG A 501 13.09 10.01 28.17
C ARG A 501 12.97 9.66 26.68
N MET A 502 11.76 9.62 26.16
CA MET A 502 11.48 9.25 24.78
C MET A 502 10.92 10.45 24.02
N TYR A 503 11.59 10.83 22.95
CA TYR A 503 11.21 11.95 22.09
C TYR A 503 10.53 11.39 20.85
N ARG A 504 9.24 11.68 20.70
CA ARG A 504 8.44 11.26 19.53
C ARG A 504 8.81 12.12 18.34
N LEU A 505 9.17 11.49 17.22
CA LEU A 505 9.62 12.15 16.00
C LEU A 505 8.85 11.56 14.80
N PRO A 506 7.53 11.83 14.68
CA PRO A 506 6.73 11.33 13.55
C PRO A 506 7.17 11.95 12.21
N MET A 507 7.86 13.08 12.22
CA MET A 507 8.38 13.77 11.05
C MET A 507 7.27 14.15 10.05
N ASP A 508 6.09 14.53 10.54
CA ASP A 508 4.94 14.87 9.68
C ASP A 508 5.18 16.15 8.85
N ASP A 509 5.79 17.16 9.47
CA ASP A 509 6.13 18.42 8.83
C ASP A 509 7.51 18.95 9.26
N PRO A 510 8.55 18.75 8.44
CA PRO A 510 9.88 19.28 8.71
C PRO A 510 10.03 20.77 8.38
N SER A 511 9.01 21.44 7.85
CA SER A 511 9.12 22.86 7.42
C SER A 511 9.34 23.83 8.57
N SER A 512 8.90 23.48 9.78
CA SER A 512 9.02 24.28 11.00
C SER A 512 10.37 24.21 11.70
N LEU A 513 11.29 23.36 11.21
CA LEU A 513 12.62 23.18 11.80
C LEU A 513 13.49 24.44 11.67
N ARG A 514 14.39 24.61 12.62
CA ARG A 514 15.34 25.73 12.64
C ARG A 514 16.58 25.42 11.81
N PHE A 515 16.56 25.83 10.54
CA PHE A 515 17.69 25.70 9.62
C PHE A 515 18.72 26.83 9.80
N THR A 516 20.00 26.47 9.79
CA THR A 516 21.15 27.39 9.87
C THR A 516 22.15 27.07 8.75
N ALA A 517 23.09 27.98 8.51
CA ALA A 517 24.22 27.76 7.61
C ALA A 517 25.40 27.02 8.27
N ALA A 518 25.30 26.68 9.56
CA ALA A 518 26.33 25.95 10.26
C ALA A 518 26.39 24.47 9.82
N PRO A 519 27.57 23.86 9.75
CA PRO A 519 27.71 22.43 9.54
C PRO A 519 26.94 21.64 10.60
N CYS A 520 26.27 20.60 10.17
CA CYS A 520 25.53 19.70 11.04
C CYS A 520 26.30 18.39 11.23
N VAL A 521 26.27 17.82 12.42
CA VAL A 521 26.93 16.56 12.78
C VAL A 521 25.91 15.61 13.39
N GLY A 522 25.89 14.36 12.96
CA GLY A 522 24.93 13.34 13.37
C GLY A 522 23.63 13.41 12.58
N PRO A 523 22.49 13.01 13.13
CA PRO A 523 21.21 13.04 12.44
C PRO A 523 20.79 14.47 12.09
N CYS A 524 20.69 14.77 10.79
CA CYS A 524 20.51 16.13 10.30
C CYS A 524 19.48 16.24 9.21
N PHE A 525 18.76 17.36 9.21
CA PHE A 525 17.94 17.79 8.08
C PHE A 525 18.76 18.71 7.19
N TYR A 526 18.63 18.55 5.89
CA TYR A 526 19.30 19.32 4.86
C TYR A 526 18.29 19.96 3.94
N GLU A 527 18.53 21.23 3.56
CA GLU A 527 17.64 22.00 2.72
C GLU A 527 18.30 22.31 1.39
N ALA A 528 17.58 22.01 0.30
CA ALA A 528 17.91 22.39 -1.07
C ALA A 528 16.67 22.97 -1.76
N GLU A 529 16.91 23.66 -2.89
CA GLU A 529 15.87 24.27 -3.69
C GLU A 529 15.94 23.74 -5.13
N MET A 530 14.81 23.27 -5.66
CA MET A 530 14.66 22.86 -7.04
C MET A 530 13.91 23.94 -7.81
N THR A 531 14.49 24.42 -8.92
CA THR A 531 13.86 25.42 -9.77
C THR A 531 13.14 24.76 -10.92
N VAL A 532 11.84 25.02 -11.03
CA VAL A 532 10.93 24.42 -12.01
C VAL A 532 10.36 25.51 -12.91
N ASP A 533 10.66 25.44 -14.20
CA ASP A 533 10.09 26.36 -15.19
C ASP A 533 8.66 25.94 -15.57
N GLN A 534 8.49 24.65 -15.83
CA GLN A 534 7.19 24.04 -16.11
C GLN A 534 7.11 22.68 -15.39
N PRO A 535 6.09 22.43 -14.56
CA PRO A 535 5.93 21.15 -13.90
C PRO A 535 5.93 19.96 -14.87
N GLY A 536 6.73 18.97 -14.59
CA GLY A 536 6.86 17.70 -15.29
C GLY A 536 7.33 16.63 -14.32
N ASP A 537 7.04 15.36 -14.58
CA ASP A 537 7.52 14.26 -13.75
C ASP A 537 9.04 14.23 -13.76
N THR A 538 9.63 13.90 -12.62
CA THR A 538 11.08 13.77 -12.46
C THR A 538 11.41 12.76 -11.37
N TYR A 539 12.68 12.43 -11.21
CA TYR A 539 13.19 11.60 -10.13
C TYR A 539 14.29 12.34 -9.38
N LEU A 540 14.21 12.39 -8.05
CA LEU A 540 15.30 12.89 -7.22
C LEU A 540 16.33 11.79 -7.00
N ASP A 541 17.56 12.03 -7.45
CA ASP A 541 18.69 11.12 -7.26
C ASP A 541 19.21 11.27 -5.83
N VAL A 542 19.12 10.20 -5.05
CA VAL A 542 19.48 10.16 -3.63
C VAL A 542 20.81 9.44 -3.35
N ARG A 543 21.60 9.12 -4.39
CA ARG A 543 22.91 8.45 -4.24
C ARG A 543 23.94 9.27 -3.45
N GLY A 544 23.70 10.58 -3.32
CA GLY A 544 24.50 11.45 -2.46
C GLY A 544 24.11 11.45 -0.98
N LEU A 545 23.07 10.69 -0.59
CA LEU A 545 22.57 10.54 0.76
C LEU A 545 22.78 9.10 1.24
N HIS A 546 22.73 8.87 2.56
CA HIS A 546 22.98 7.53 3.10
C HIS A 546 21.70 6.79 3.49
N LYS A 547 20.98 7.30 4.48
CA LYS A 547 19.73 6.70 4.95
C LYS A 547 18.84 7.74 5.59
N GLY A 548 17.57 7.76 5.21
CA GLY A 548 16.61 8.68 5.79
C GLY A 548 15.33 8.86 5.00
N GLN A 549 14.83 10.09 4.99
CA GLN A 549 13.54 10.46 4.42
C GLN A 549 13.65 11.78 3.66
N LEU A 550 12.84 11.92 2.59
CA LEU A 550 12.87 13.10 1.73
C LEU A 550 11.48 13.71 1.54
N TRP A 551 11.40 15.03 1.61
CA TRP A 551 10.18 15.81 1.38
C TRP A 551 10.36 16.81 0.25
N LEU A 552 9.30 16.98 -0.53
CA LEU A 552 9.12 18.06 -1.50
C LEU A 552 7.98 18.96 -1.02
N GLY A 553 8.31 20.14 -0.49
CA GLY A 553 7.31 20.96 0.19
C GLY A 553 6.66 20.22 1.36
N SER A 554 5.35 20.03 1.30
CA SER A 554 4.58 19.23 2.27
C SER A 554 4.47 17.75 1.92
N HIS A 555 4.96 17.33 0.76
CA HIS A 555 4.83 15.94 0.31
C HIS A 555 6.02 15.11 0.75
N ASN A 556 5.77 14.08 1.53
CA ASN A 556 6.77 13.09 1.90
C ASN A 556 6.95 12.10 0.75
N LEU A 557 8.10 12.15 0.04
CA LEU A 557 8.38 11.31 -1.11
C LEU A 557 8.74 9.86 -0.72
N GLY A 558 9.19 9.65 0.50
CA GLY A 558 9.54 8.33 1.00
C GLY A 558 10.95 8.20 1.54
N ARG A 559 11.29 6.99 1.92
CA ARG A 559 12.60 6.60 2.45
C ARG A 559 13.62 6.46 1.33
N PHE A 560 14.85 6.78 1.66
CA PHE A 560 16.02 6.42 0.85
C PHE A 560 17.04 5.66 1.71
N TRP A 561 17.79 4.79 1.06
CA TRP A 561 18.89 4.06 1.68
C TRP A 561 19.94 3.72 0.63
N SER A 562 21.21 4.08 0.89
CA SER A 562 22.34 3.91 -0.04
C SER A 562 22.65 2.46 -0.41
N ILE A 563 22.12 1.49 0.37
CA ILE A 563 22.30 0.06 0.08
C ILE A 563 21.50 -0.41 -1.14
N GLY A 564 20.54 0.42 -1.66
CA GLY A 564 19.71 0.10 -2.81
C GLY A 564 18.70 -1.04 -2.56
N PRO A 565 18.04 -1.53 -3.63
CA PRO A 565 18.33 -1.25 -5.04
C PRO A 565 17.77 0.08 -5.59
N VAL A 566 16.86 0.73 -4.89
CA VAL A 566 16.22 1.98 -5.34
C VAL A 566 17.11 3.16 -4.98
N HIS A 567 17.59 3.90 -6.01
CA HIS A 567 18.51 5.02 -5.85
C HIS A 567 17.91 6.37 -6.26
N THR A 568 16.65 6.39 -6.63
CA THR A 568 15.89 7.59 -6.98
C THR A 568 14.52 7.59 -6.33
N LEU A 569 13.97 8.78 -6.07
CA LEU A 569 12.61 8.93 -5.58
C LEU A 569 11.75 9.62 -6.64
N TYR A 570 10.65 8.97 -7.04
CA TYR A 570 9.69 9.53 -7.98
C TYR A 570 9.09 10.82 -7.45
N THR A 571 9.10 11.84 -8.27
CA THR A 571 8.66 13.20 -7.96
C THR A 571 7.61 13.62 -8.99
N PRO A 572 6.32 13.45 -8.70
CA PRO A 572 5.25 13.66 -9.67
C PRO A 572 4.98 15.14 -9.93
N ALA A 573 4.72 15.49 -11.19
CA ALA A 573 4.44 16.86 -11.62
C ALA A 573 3.30 17.56 -10.86
N PRO A 574 2.20 16.90 -10.46
CA PRO A 574 1.14 17.55 -9.68
C PRO A 574 1.57 18.10 -8.31
N TRP A 575 2.72 17.67 -7.79
CA TRP A 575 3.27 18.15 -6.52
C TRP A 575 4.30 19.28 -6.71
N LEU A 576 4.65 19.57 -7.95
CA LEU A 576 5.55 20.65 -8.33
C LEU A 576 4.77 21.94 -8.62
N GLN A 577 5.36 23.06 -8.27
CA GLN A 577 4.89 24.38 -8.67
C GLN A 577 5.95 25.08 -9.52
N ARG A 578 5.51 25.96 -10.40
CA ARG A 578 6.42 26.83 -11.14
C ARG A 578 7.22 27.73 -10.19
N GLY A 579 8.53 27.83 -10.40
CA GLY A 579 9.45 28.55 -9.54
C GLY A 579 10.21 27.63 -8.59
N VAL A 580 10.44 28.09 -7.36
CA VAL A 580 11.24 27.39 -6.37
C VAL A 580 10.38 26.37 -5.62
N ASN A 581 10.85 25.12 -5.59
CA ASN A 581 10.29 24.03 -4.82
C ASN A 581 11.31 23.62 -3.74
N ARG A 582 10.90 23.65 -2.50
CA ARG A 582 11.75 23.33 -1.35
C ARG A 582 11.88 21.83 -1.20
N ILE A 583 13.12 21.35 -1.08
CA ILE A 583 13.44 19.96 -0.77
C ILE A 583 14.04 19.91 0.63
N ILE A 584 13.57 18.98 1.46
CA ILE A 584 14.17 18.69 2.76
C ILE A 584 14.51 17.20 2.80
N ALA A 585 15.76 16.89 3.11
CA ALA A 585 16.22 15.52 3.33
C ALA A 585 16.64 15.37 4.79
N PHE A 586 16.12 14.37 5.49
CA PHE A 586 16.65 13.92 6.78
C PHE A 586 17.62 12.77 6.52
N ASP A 587 18.88 12.91 6.92
CA ASP A 587 19.88 11.86 6.84
C ASP A 587 20.40 11.54 8.25
N VAL A 588 20.30 10.28 8.64
CA VAL A 588 20.72 9.84 9.98
C VAL A 588 22.23 9.83 10.19
N THR A 589 23.02 9.86 9.10
CA THR A 589 24.49 9.81 9.18
C THR A 589 25.13 11.19 9.34
N GLY A 590 24.47 12.23 8.85
CA GLY A 590 24.95 13.60 8.93
C GLY A 590 26.16 13.92 8.02
N ASP A 591 26.33 13.17 6.94
CA ASP A 591 27.42 13.38 5.97
C ASP A 591 26.92 13.20 4.53
N PRO A 592 26.03 14.09 4.04
CA PRO A 592 25.53 14.03 2.68
C PRO A 592 26.58 14.59 1.71
N SER A 593 26.49 14.18 0.45
CA SER A 593 27.17 14.91 -0.63
C SER A 593 26.56 16.32 -0.77
N ASP A 594 27.33 17.26 -1.30
CA ASP A 594 26.91 18.66 -1.48
C ASP A 594 25.68 18.86 -2.39
N ARG A 595 25.22 17.82 -3.09
CA ARG A 595 24.21 17.96 -4.15
C ARG A 595 23.20 16.85 -4.16
N LEU A 596 21.95 17.24 -4.20
CA LEU A 596 20.86 16.48 -4.76
C LEU A 596 20.75 16.84 -6.25
N THR A 597 20.38 15.89 -7.08
CA THR A 597 20.15 16.12 -8.51
C THR A 597 18.82 15.50 -8.93
N THR A 598 18.31 15.90 -10.09
CA THR A 598 17.19 15.23 -10.72
C THR A 598 17.65 14.45 -11.95
N VAL A 599 16.95 13.36 -12.24
CA VAL A 599 17.16 12.53 -13.44
C VAL A 599 15.82 12.25 -14.11
N ASP A 600 15.87 11.91 -15.40
CA ASP A 600 14.69 11.68 -16.26
C ASP A 600 14.24 10.20 -16.30
N ALA A 601 14.90 9.35 -15.53
CA ALA A 601 14.54 7.94 -15.40
C ALA A 601 14.88 7.42 -14.00
N PRO A 602 14.20 6.37 -13.51
CA PRO A 602 14.56 5.73 -12.25
C PRO A 602 15.95 5.07 -12.37
N VAL A 603 16.70 5.07 -11.25
CA VAL A 603 17.98 4.38 -11.14
C VAL A 603 17.84 3.26 -10.14
N PHE A 604 17.92 2.04 -10.65
CA PHE A 604 17.96 0.81 -9.84
C PHE A 604 19.39 0.29 -9.73
N GLY A 605 19.65 -0.44 -8.63
CA GLY A 605 20.89 -1.16 -8.42
C GLY A 605 21.03 -2.38 -9.31
N LYS A 606 21.74 -3.39 -8.84
CA LYS A 606 21.89 -4.65 -9.58
C LYS A 606 20.52 -5.28 -9.84
N VAL A 607 20.36 -5.83 -11.06
CA VAL A 607 19.14 -6.50 -11.50
C VAL A 607 19.30 -8.00 -11.41
N THR A 608 18.43 -8.68 -10.67
CA THR A 608 18.29 -10.14 -10.71
C THR A 608 17.03 -10.49 -11.49
N THR A 609 17.21 -11.08 -12.67
CA THR A 609 16.09 -11.62 -13.43
C THR A 609 15.62 -12.90 -12.73
N THR A 610 14.52 -12.80 -11.98
CA THR A 610 13.87 -13.98 -11.37
C THR A 610 13.12 -14.74 -12.46
N ARG A 611 13.56 -15.96 -12.74
CA ARG A 611 12.86 -16.82 -13.71
C ARG A 611 11.53 -17.36 -13.17
N GLU A 612 11.30 -17.26 -11.86
CA GLU A 612 10.08 -17.75 -11.19
C GLU A 612 9.80 -16.86 -9.97
N ALA A 613 8.62 -16.27 -9.89
CA ALA A 613 8.11 -15.74 -8.63
C ALA A 613 7.82 -16.96 -7.73
N GLN A 614 8.42 -17.00 -6.56
CA GLN A 614 8.37 -18.15 -5.64
C GLN A 614 6.99 -18.39 -5.06
#